data_994e027f2a96be976ddb836dee10c642
#
_entry.id   994e027f2a96be976ddb836dee10c642
#
_cell.length_a   1.000
_cell.length_b   1.000
_cell.length_c   1.000
_cell.angle_alpha   90.00
_cell.angle_beta   90.00
_cell.angle_gamma   90.00
#
_symmetry.space_group_name_H-M   'P 1'
#
loop_
_entity.id
_entity.type
_entity.pdbx_description
1 polymer ?
#
loop_
_entity_poly.entity_id
_entity_poly.type
_entity_poly.pdbx_seq_one_letter_code
_entity_poly.pdbx_strand_id
1 'polypeptide(L)'
;MHNIVIMTLPEEAPDFAQKENVFFTGIGKVNAAGKTAELIERYKPEHIINFGTAGGITVGPGLYQVTKFVQRDMQCFKLGALPGQTPFETTPLVLDLGGEGLTCSTGDNFITDPNLEIPADLVDMESYAIAKICWQHNIRFSCYKFVSDQANEHAYRDWYEMMSAGQIYYKTKLNELNFF
;
A
#
# COMPACT_ATOMS: atom_id res chain seq x y z
N MET A 1 -14.67 13.50 -9.80
CA MET A 1 -13.82 13.64 -8.57
C MET A 1 -12.39 13.48 -9.03
N HIS A 2 -11.60 14.59 -9.01
CA HIS A 2 -10.25 14.55 -9.61
C HIS A 2 -9.25 13.69 -8.83
N ASN A 3 -9.32 13.75 -7.49
CA ASN A 3 -8.42 13.01 -6.62
C ASN A 3 -9.21 12.23 -5.58
N ILE A 4 -8.78 11.01 -5.30
CA ILE A 4 -9.34 10.18 -4.22
C ILE A 4 -8.24 9.64 -3.32
N VAL A 5 -8.59 9.41 -2.06
CA VAL A 5 -7.75 8.75 -1.07
C VAL A 5 -8.29 7.34 -0.84
N ILE A 6 -7.39 6.37 -0.81
CA ILE A 6 -7.67 4.99 -0.45
C ILE A 6 -6.91 4.62 0.82
N MET A 7 -7.61 4.08 1.79
CA MET A 7 -7.06 3.53 3.03
C MET A 7 -7.57 2.10 3.23
N THR A 8 -6.99 1.35 4.15
CA THR A 8 -7.39 -0.04 4.38
C THR A 8 -8.61 -0.13 5.27
N LEU A 9 -8.54 0.43 6.48
CA LEU A 9 -9.59 0.36 7.50
C LEU A 9 -9.95 1.75 8.04
N PRO A 10 -11.24 1.99 8.38
CA PRO A 10 -11.64 3.22 9.08
C PRO A 10 -10.90 3.41 10.43
N GLU A 11 -10.54 2.31 11.09
CA GLU A 11 -9.81 2.29 12.36
C GLU A 11 -8.39 2.85 12.26
N GLU A 12 -7.76 2.77 11.08
CA GLU A 12 -6.44 3.37 10.83
C GLU A 12 -6.50 4.90 10.76
N ALA A 13 -7.67 5.45 10.41
CA ALA A 13 -7.83 6.89 10.23
C ALA A 13 -9.28 7.32 10.51
N PRO A 14 -9.75 7.24 11.77
CA PRO A 14 -11.13 7.53 12.13
C PRO A 14 -11.57 8.96 11.79
N ASP A 15 -10.67 9.94 11.79
CA ASP A 15 -10.97 11.33 11.41
C ASP A 15 -11.31 11.48 9.92
N PHE A 16 -11.00 10.47 9.11
CA PHE A 16 -11.26 10.47 7.67
C PHE A 16 -12.49 9.65 7.26
N ALA A 17 -13.09 8.89 8.19
CA ALA A 17 -14.17 7.97 7.90
C ALA A 17 -15.43 8.62 7.27
N GLN A 18 -15.59 9.93 7.46
CA GLN A 18 -16.75 10.70 6.94
C GLN A 18 -16.38 11.64 5.77
N LYS A 19 -15.15 11.55 5.23
CA LYS A 19 -14.75 12.40 4.11
C LYS A 19 -15.23 11.82 2.78
N GLU A 20 -15.86 12.64 1.94
CA GLU A 20 -16.48 12.19 0.68
C GLU A 20 -15.54 11.58 -0.35
N ASN A 21 -14.26 11.98 -0.30
CA ASN A 21 -13.21 11.52 -1.23
C ASN A 21 -12.24 10.51 -0.63
N VAL A 22 -12.57 9.94 0.54
CA VAL A 22 -11.81 8.89 1.22
C VAL A 22 -12.59 7.59 1.19
N PHE A 23 -11.95 6.52 0.76
CA PHE A 23 -12.53 5.20 0.60
C PHE A 23 -11.69 4.14 1.29
N PHE A 24 -12.36 3.12 1.81
CA PHE A 24 -11.72 2.02 2.51
C PHE A 24 -11.86 0.73 1.71
N THR A 25 -10.75 0.00 1.59
CA THR A 25 -10.69 -1.22 0.78
C THR A 25 -11.09 -2.46 1.55
N GLY A 26 -10.82 -2.50 2.86
CA GLY A 26 -10.65 -3.73 3.61
C GLY A 26 -9.25 -4.33 3.40
N ILE A 27 -8.92 -5.32 4.21
CA ILE A 27 -7.59 -5.96 4.25
C ILE A 27 -7.39 -6.88 3.04
N GLY A 28 -6.17 -6.87 2.51
CA GLY A 28 -5.68 -7.84 1.54
C GLY A 28 -5.81 -7.41 0.08
N LYS A 29 -5.00 -8.05 -0.77
CA LYS A 29 -4.83 -7.70 -2.19
C LYS A 29 -6.11 -7.75 -3.00
N VAL A 30 -6.97 -8.75 -2.77
CA VAL A 30 -8.22 -8.93 -3.52
C VAL A 30 -9.18 -7.78 -3.23
N ASN A 31 -9.35 -7.41 -1.96
CA ASN A 31 -10.19 -6.29 -1.55
C ASN A 31 -9.65 -4.97 -2.11
N ALA A 32 -8.34 -4.76 -2.00
CA ALA A 32 -7.67 -3.57 -2.48
C ALA A 32 -7.81 -3.41 -4.01
N ALA A 33 -7.55 -4.48 -4.78
CA ALA A 33 -7.70 -4.46 -6.23
C ALA A 33 -9.16 -4.21 -6.65
N GLY A 34 -10.11 -4.95 -6.07
CA GLY A 34 -11.54 -4.84 -6.39
C GLY A 34 -12.08 -3.43 -6.12
N LYS A 35 -11.76 -2.88 -4.92
CA LYS A 35 -12.20 -1.53 -4.57
C LYS A 35 -11.53 -0.47 -5.46
N THR A 36 -10.25 -0.60 -5.76
CA THR A 36 -9.56 0.35 -6.65
C THR A 36 -10.18 0.38 -8.05
N ALA A 37 -10.45 -0.80 -8.62
CA ALA A 37 -11.09 -0.91 -9.94
C ALA A 37 -12.50 -0.31 -9.93
N GLU A 38 -13.32 -0.59 -8.91
CA GLU A 38 -14.66 0.02 -8.71
C GLU A 38 -14.58 1.56 -8.69
N LEU A 39 -13.63 2.11 -7.92
CA LEU A 39 -13.48 3.56 -7.78
C LEU A 39 -13.02 4.22 -9.08
N ILE A 40 -12.10 3.59 -9.82
CA ILE A 40 -11.66 4.08 -11.13
C ILE A 40 -12.84 4.11 -12.11
N GLU A 41 -13.62 3.03 -12.19
CA GLU A 41 -14.78 2.98 -13.09
C GLU A 41 -15.83 4.03 -12.73
N ARG A 42 -16.14 4.17 -11.45
CA ARG A 42 -17.19 5.04 -10.95
C ARG A 42 -16.85 6.53 -11.01
N TYR A 43 -15.61 6.89 -10.61
CA TYR A 43 -15.23 8.29 -10.41
C TYR A 43 -14.25 8.82 -11.44
N LYS A 44 -13.61 7.94 -12.20
CA LYS A 44 -12.57 8.28 -13.21
C LYS A 44 -11.56 9.29 -12.67
N PRO A 45 -10.91 8.98 -11.52
CA PRO A 45 -9.99 9.92 -10.89
C PRO A 45 -8.74 10.12 -11.75
N GLU A 46 -8.15 11.29 -11.66
CA GLU A 46 -6.84 11.57 -12.27
C GLU A 46 -5.70 11.09 -11.37
N HIS A 47 -5.94 11.04 -10.06
CA HIS A 47 -4.93 10.67 -9.07
C HIS A 47 -5.56 9.89 -7.91
N ILE A 48 -4.94 8.77 -7.56
CA ILE A 48 -5.24 7.98 -6.37
C ILE A 48 -4.08 8.10 -5.39
N ILE A 49 -4.38 8.41 -4.13
CA ILE A 49 -3.41 8.49 -3.05
C ILE A 49 -3.74 7.40 -2.04
N ASN A 50 -2.80 6.51 -1.77
CA ASN A 50 -2.94 5.49 -0.73
C ASN A 50 -2.23 5.93 0.54
N PHE A 51 -2.96 5.88 1.66
CA PHE A 51 -2.40 5.90 3.00
C PHE A 51 -2.76 4.60 3.71
N GLY A 52 -1.91 4.17 4.61
CA GLY A 52 -2.13 2.99 5.46
C GLY A 52 -0.91 2.68 6.31
N THR A 53 -1.05 1.67 7.15
CA THR A 53 0.05 1.16 7.97
C THR A 53 0.94 0.19 7.20
N ALA A 54 2.15 0.00 7.69
CA ALA A 54 3.10 -1.00 7.19
C ALA A 54 4.04 -1.46 8.31
N GLY A 55 4.55 -2.67 8.20
CA GLY A 55 5.68 -3.14 8.99
C GLY A 55 7.00 -2.62 8.42
N GLY A 56 7.87 -2.09 9.28
CA GLY A 56 9.21 -1.63 8.91
C GLY A 56 10.21 -2.78 8.90
N ILE A 57 10.99 -2.90 7.82
CA ILE A 57 12.12 -3.85 7.72
C ILE A 57 13.44 -3.11 7.92
N THR A 58 13.67 -2.05 7.15
CA THR A 58 14.93 -1.26 7.20
C THR A 58 14.75 0.10 7.86
N VAL A 59 13.51 0.50 8.16
CA VAL A 59 13.16 1.81 8.73
C VAL A 59 12.30 1.67 9.98
N GLY A 60 12.44 2.61 10.89
CA GLY A 60 11.65 2.71 12.13
C GLY A 60 10.33 3.48 11.96
N PRO A 61 9.64 3.78 13.08
CA PRO A 61 8.38 4.52 13.07
C PRO A 61 8.46 5.85 12.33
N GLY A 62 7.46 6.15 11.51
CA GLY A 62 7.37 7.37 10.70
C GLY A 62 6.48 7.20 9.48
N LEU A 63 6.22 8.30 8.78
CA LEU A 63 5.52 8.28 7.48
C LEU A 63 6.53 8.32 6.35
N TYR A 64 6.43 7.36 5.44
CA TYR A 64 7.35 7.21 4.31
C TYR A 64 6.60 7.20 2.98
N GLN A 65 7.20 7.84 1.98
CA GLN A 65 6.75 7.71 0.60
C GLN A 65 7.24 6.38 0.04
N VAL A 66 6.34 5.66 -0.60
CA VAL A 66 6.62 4.40 -1.30
C VAL A 66 6.53 4.67 -2.80
N THR A 67 7.58 4.32 -3.53
CA THR A 67 7.64 4.48 -4.98
C THR A 67 7.85 3.17 -5.74
N LYS A 68 8.26 2.11 -5.03
CA LYS A 68 8.49 0.78 -5.61
C LYS A 68 7.65 -0.26 -4.89
N PHE A 69 6.98 -1.10 -5.68
CA PHE A 69 6.05 -2.11 -5.17
C PHE A 69 6.40 -3.48 -5.73
N VAL A 70 6.47 -4.48 -4.85
CA VAL A 70 6.66 -5.89 -5.20
C VAL A 70 5.60 -6.75 -4.55
N GLN A 71 5.24 -7.87 -5.19
CA GLN A 71 4.32 -8.85 -4.65
C GLN A 71 5.11 -10.03 -4.09
N ARG A 72 5.17 -10.22 -2.75
CA ARG A 72 6.07 -11.21 -2.15
C ARG A 72 5.56 -12.66 -2.20
N ASP A 73 4.25 -12.86 -2.25
CA ASP A 73 3.60 -14.15 -2.07
C ASP A 73 3.14 -14.83 -3.38
N MET A 74 3.53 -14.29 -4.53
CA MET A 74 3.36 -14.94 -5.82
C MET A 74 4.54 -15.91 -6.06
N GLN A 75 4.25 -17.20 -6.03
CA GLN A 75 5.25 -18.26 -6.16
C GLN A 75 4.87 -19.26 -7.25
N CYS A 76 5.31 -19.00 -8.48
CA CYS A 76 5.00 -19.79 -9.66
C CYS A 76 6.27 -20.37 -10.31
N PHE A 77 7.21 -20.88 -9.50
CA PHE A 77 8.52 -21.38 -9.94
C PHE A 77 8.44 -22.48 -11.01
N LYS A 78 7.44 -23.35 -10.93
CA LYS A 78 7.23 -24.44 -11.93
C LYS A 78 6.88 -23.90 -13.32
N LEU A 79 6.48 -22.64 -13.43
CA LEU A 79 6.21 -21.94 -14.69
C LEU A 79 7.41 -21.07 -15.14
N GLY A 80 8.56 -21.20 -14.46
CA GLY A 80 9.77 -20.44 -14.77
C GLY A 80 9.72 -18.98 -14.27
N ALA A 81 8.75 -18.62 -13.43
CA ALA A 81 8.65 -17.28 -12.87
C ALA A 81 9.64 -17.07 -11.71
N LEU A 82 10.14 -15.84 -11.55
CA LEU A 82 10.90 -15.41 -10.38
C LEU A 82 9.97 -15.22 -9.17
N PRO A 83 10.51 -15.21 -7.94
CA PRO A 83 9.74 -14.83 -6.75
C PRO A 83 9.01 -13.50 -6.98
N GLY A 84 7.71 -13.44 -6.67
CA GLY A 84 6.89 -12.25 -6.87
C GLY A 84 6.42 -11.98 -8.30
N GLN A 85 6.93 -12.71 -9.28
CA GLN A 85 6.55 -12.53 -10.68
C GLN A 85 5.24 -13.28 -11.00
N THR A 86 4.26 -12.58 -11.56
CA THR A 86 3.08 -13.22 -12.17
C THR A 86 3.47 -13.71 -13.56
N PRO A 87 3.40 -15.04 -13.84
CA PRO A 87 3.77 -15.55 -15.14
C PRO A 87 2.78 -15.10 -16.23
N PHE A 88 3.29 -15.01 -17.47
CA PHE A 88 2.52 -14.65 -18.68
C PHE A 88 1.89 -13.24 -18.65
N GLU A 89 2.30 -12.38 -17.74
CA GLU A 89 1.90 -10.98 -17.71
C GLU A 89 3.04 -10.04 -18.14
N THR A 90 2.64 -8.86 -18.60
CA THR A 90 3.58 -7.76 -18.93
C THR A 90 3.90 -6.87 -17.73
N THR A 91 3.25 -7.11 -16.58
CA THR A 91 3.51 -6.37 -15.35
C THR A 91 4.96 -6.56 -14.91
N PRO A 92 5.74 -5.49 -14.73
CA PRO A 92 7.10 -5.61 -14.23
C PRO A 92 7.15 -6.28 -12.85
N LEU A 93 8.24 -7.01 -12.54
CA LEU A 93 8.46 -7.59 -11.21
C LEU A 93 8.43 -6.53 -10.11
N VAL A 94 9.00 -5.37 -10.39
CA VAL A 94 8.94 -4.19 -9.54
C VAL A 94 8.14 -3.13 -10.28
N LEU A 95 7.01 -2.71 -9.73
CA LEU A 95 6.29 -1.53 -10.19
C LEU A 95 6.99 -0.31 -9.62
N ASP A 96 7.75 0.40 -10.45
CA ASP A 96 8.51 1.59 -10.07
C ASP A 96 7.79 2.84 -10.63
N LEU A 97 7.33 3.70 -9.73
CA LEU A 97 6.67 4.98 -10.09
C LEU A 97 7.68 6.08 -10.41
N GLY A 98 8.97 5.82 -10.23
CA GLY A 98 10.04 6.80 -10.32
C GLY A 98 10.14 7.70 -9.09
N GLY A 99 11.25 8.46 -9.03
CA GLY A 99 11.54 9.36 -7.91
C GLY A 99 12.16 8.66 -6.69
N GLU A 100 12.37 9.46 -5.65
CA GLU A 100 12.91 8.97 -4.38
C GLU A 100 11.79 8.42 -3.51
N GLY A 101 11.98 7.23 -2.93
CA GLY A 101 11.04 6.59 -2.03
C GLY A 101 11.43 5.14 -1.74
N LEU A 102 10.73 4.55 -0.79
CA LEU A 102 10.99 3.20 -0.31
C LEU A 102 10.34 2.14 -1.19
N THR A 103 10.81 0.90 -1.03
CA THR A 103 10.21 -0.30 -1.61
C THR A 103 9.26 -0.95 -0.60
N CYS A 104 8.01 -1.20 -0.99
CA CYS A 104 7.03 -1.94 -0.20
C CYS A 104 6.76 -3.32 -0.81
N SER A 105 6.80 -4.35 0.02
CA SER A 105 6.54 -5.74 -0.34
C SER A 105 5.15 -6.15 0.18
N THR A 106 4.22 -6.39 -0.75
CA THR A 106 2.81 -6.71 -0.45
C THR A 106 2.54 -8.21 -0.51
N GLY A 107 1.76 -8.72 0.45
CA GLY A 107 1.26 -10.10 0.44
C GLY A 107 0.14 -10.31 1.46
N ASP A 108 -0.69 -11.35 1.27
CA ASP A 108 -1.87 -11.62 2.09
C ASP A 108 -1.55 -12.38 3.40
N ASN A 109 -0.43 -12.02 4.02
CA ASN A 109 -0.01 -12.57 5.31
C ASN A 109 0.71 -11.52 6.14
N PHE A 110 0.55 -11.60 7.45
CA PHE A 110 1.30 -10.78 8.41
C PHE A 110 2.75 -11.28 8.46
N ILE A 111 3.72 -10.37 8.35
CA ILE A 111 5.14 -10.70 8.43
C ILE A 111 5.58 -10.60 9.89
N THR A 112 6.17 -11.69 10.39
CA THR A 112 6.73 -11.81 11.74
C THR A 112 8.22 -12.17 11.74
N ASP A 113 8.82 -12.30 10.54
CA ASP A 113 10.24 -12.49 10.30
C ASP A 113 10.69 -11.49 9.22
N PRO A 114 11.62 -10.58 9.51
CA PRO A 114 12.10 -9.57 8.57
C PRO A 114 12.96 -10.12 7.45
N ASN A 115 13.33 -11.41 7.46
CA ASN A 115 14.12 -12.05 6.42
C ASN A 115 13.27 -12.36 5.18
N LEU A 116 13.05 -11.36 4.34
CA LEU A 116 12.24 -11.48 3.14
C LEU A 116 13.03 -12.13 1.99
N GLU A 117 12.39 -13.04 1.24
CA GLU A 117 12.95 -13.59 -0.01
C GLU A 117 13.15 -12.49 -1.06
N ILE A 118 12.24 -11.52 -1.13
CA ILE A 118 12.35 -10.33 -1.98
C ILE A 118 12.67 -9.14 -1.08
N PRO A 119 13.87 -8.54 -1.18
CA PRO A 119 14.25 -7.40 -0.34
C PRO A 119 13.29 -6.22 -0.49
N ALA A 120 12.88 -5.64 0.63
CA ALA A 120 12.06 -4.45 0.69
C ALA A 120 12.33 -3.67 1.98
N ASP A 121 11.91 -2.41 2.02
CA ASP A 121 12.05 -1.55 3.20
C ASP A 121 10.84 -1.66 4.13
N LEU A 122 9.67 -1.94 3.52
CA LEU A 122 8.38 -2.03 4.19
C LEU A 122 7.61 -3.28 3.73
N VAL A 123 6.69 -3.72 4.58
CA VAL A 123 5.72 -4.78 4.25
C VAL A 123 4.30 -4.31 4.53
N ASP A 124 3.38 -4.64 3.63
CA ASP A 124 1.94 -4.41 3.80
C ASP A 124 1.11 -5.52 3.15
N MET A 125 -0.20 -5.30 3.06
CA MET A 125 -1.11 -6.28 2.48
C MET A 125 -1.92 -5.74 1.27
N GLU A 126 -1.73 -4.48 0.81
CA GLU A 126 -2.60 -3.84 -0.20
C GLU A 126 -1.87 -3.08 -1.31
N SER A 127 -0.76 -2.40 -1.00
CA SER A 127 -0.24 -1.33 -1.86
C SER A 127 0.16 -1.77 -3.26
N TYR A 128 0.75 -2.97 -3.42
CA TYR A 128 1.05 -3.52 -4.75
C TYR A 128 -0.23 -3.69 -5.58
N ALA A 129 -1.31 -4.19 -4.98
CA ALA A 129 -2.57 -4.41 -5.68
C ALA A 129 -3.16 -3.09 -6.18
N ILE A 130 -3.16 -2.05 -5.34
CA ILE A 130 -3.60 -0.70 -5.72
C ILE A 130 -2.71 -0.15 -6.84
N ALA A 131 -1.39 -0.21 -6.66
CA ALA A 131 -0.42 0.26 -7.64
C ALA A 131 -0.58 -0.43 -9.00
N LYS A 132 -0.78 -1.76 -9.02
CA LYS A 132 -0.99 -2.55 -10.23
C LYS A 132 -2.24 -2.11 -10.98
N ILE A 133 -3.36 -1.95 -10.29
CA ILE A 133 -4.61 -1.51 -10.91
C ILE A 133 -4.47 -0.07 -11.45
N CYS A 134 -3.86 0.83 -10.69
CA CYS A 134 -3.58 2.19 -11.17
C CYS A 134 -2.69 2.19 -12.42
N TRP A 135 -1.62 1.36 -12.42
CA TRP A 135 -0.72 1.22 -13.57
C TRP A 135 -1.45 0.69 -14.81
N GLN A 136 -2.28 -0.33 -14.67
CA GLN A 136 -3.07 -0.90 -15.77
C GLN A 136 -4.07 0.09 -16.38
N HIS A 137 -4.58 1.02 -15.57
CA HIS A 137 -5.55 2.04 -15.99
C HIS A 137 -4.93 3.40 -16.31
N ASN A 138 -3.59 3.53 -16.27
CA ASN A 138 -2.86 4.79 -16.46
C ASN A 138 -3.32 5.91 -15.51
N ILE A 139 -3.65 5.55 -14.26
CA ILE A 139 -4.01 6.50 -13.20
C ILE A 139 -2.76 6.87 -12.42
N ARG A 140 -2.57 8.18 -12.18
CA ARG A 140 -1.50 8.64 -11.28
C ARG A 140 -1.69 8.06 -9.90
N PHE A 141 -0.61 7.50 -9.32
CA PHE A 141 -0.64 6.89 -8.00
C PHE A 141 0.44 7.47 -7.10
N SER A 142 0.10 7.74 -5.84
CA SER A 142 1.04 8.07 -4.77
C SER A 142 0.72 7.22 -3.55
N CYS A 143 1.75 6.75 -2.86
CA CYS A 143 1.59 5.91 -1.69
C CYS A 143 2.45 6.41 -0.54
N TYR A 144 1.83 6.49 0.64
CA TYR A 144 2.48 6.88 1.89
C TYR A 144 2.12 5.86 2.98
N LYS A 145 3.13 5.27 3.60
CA LYS A 145 2.95 4.25 4.65
C LYS A 145 3.49 4.74 5.98
N PHE A 146 2.66 4.62 7.01
CA PHE A 146 3.07 4.82 8.40
C PHE A 146 3.56 3.50 8.98
N VAL A 147 4.80 3.48 9.46
CA VAL A 147 5.38 2.30 10.09
C VAL A 147 4.80 2.14 11.49
N SER A 148 3.93 1.14 11.65
CA SER A 148 3.22 0.82 12.89
C SER A 148 3.92 -0.25 13.74
N ASP A 149 4.73 -1.09 13.10
CA ASP A 149 5.41 -2.23 13.70
C ASP A 149 6.74 -2.53 12.98
N GLN A 150 7.53 -3.44 13.50
CA GLN A 150 8.84 -3.78 12.97
C GLN A 150 8.87 -5.17 12.30
N ALA A 151 7.74 -5.66 11.81
CA ALA A 151 7.61 -6.95 11.11
C ALA A 151 8.29 -8.12 11.86
N ASN A 152 8.18 -8.14 13.17
CA ASN A 152 8.72 -9.16 14.06
C ASN A 152 7.62 -9.94 14.79
N GLU A 153 7.97 -10.80 15.73
CA GLU A 153 7.03 -11.63 16.50
C GLU A 153 5.96 -10.83 17.27
N HIS A 154 6.16 -9.52 17.47
CA HIS A 154 5.21 -8.62 18.14
C HIS A 154 4.38 -7.79 17.16
N ALA A 155 4.61 -7.92 15.84
CA ALA A 155 4.03 -7.06 14.81
C ALA A 155 2.51 -6.89 14.90
N TYR A 156 1.76 -7.97 15.17
CA TYR A 156 0.30 -7.87 15.29
C TYR A 156 -0.14 -6.99 16.47
N ARG A 157 0.49 -7.15 17.64
CA ARG A 157 0.18 -6.34 18.84
C ARG A 157 0.53 -4.89 18.60
N ASP A 158 1.74 -4.64 18.09
CA ASP A 158 2.26 -3.30 17.86
C ASP A 158 1.42 -2.56 16.81
N TRP A 159 1.03 -3.26 15.72
CA TRP A 159 0.09 -2.73 14.73
C TRP A 159 -1.24 -2.35 15.36
N TYR A 160 -1.86 -3.21 16.16
CA TYR A 160 -3.15 -2.94 16.79
C TYR A 160 -3.11 -1.71 17.71
N GLU A 161 -2.01 -1.54 18.45
CA GLU A 161 -1.80 -0.39 19.34
C GLU A 161 -1.51 0.91 18.59
N MET A 162 -0.86 0.83 17.43
CA MET A 162 -0.35 1.99 16.69
C MET A 162 -1.14 2.34 15.43
N MET A 163 -2.10 1.53 14.99
CA MET A 163 -2.73 1.68 13.68
C MET A 163 -3.37 3.05 13.44
N SER A 164 -3.95 3.68 14.46
CA SER A 164 -4.55 5.01 14.33
C SER A 164 -3.56 6.16 14.52
N ALA A 165 -2.34 5.90 15.00
CA ALA A 165 -1.33 6.95 15.22
C ALA A 165 -0.89 7.61 13.91
N GLY A 166 -0.98 6.90 12.78
CA GLY A 166 -0.64 7.40 11.46
C GLY A 166 -1.50 8.55 10.96
N GLN A 167 -2.74 8.69 11.44
CA GLN A 167 -3.70 9.67 10.90
C GLN A 167 -3.22 11.13 10.99
N ILE A 168 -2.44 11.50 12.00
CA ILE A 168 -1.86 12.85 12.14
C ILE A 168 -0.90 13.14 10.96
N TYR A 169 -0.09 12.17 10.62
CA TYR A 169 0.84 12.26 9.49
C TYR A 169 0.10 12.31 8.15
N TYR A 170 -0.97 11.54 7.99
CA TYR A 170 -1.81 11.55 6.78
C TYR A 170 -2.44 12.93 6.58
N LYS A 171 -2.98 13.52 7.63
CA LYS A 171 -3.56 14.87 7.60
C LYS A 171 -2.54 15.92 7.19
N THR A 172 -1.34 15.88 7.79
CA THR A 172 -0.25 16.79 7.44
C THR A 172 0.13 16.64 5.96
N LYS A 173 0.32 15.40 5.49
CA LYS A 173 0.69 15.13 4.10
C LYS A 173 -0.39 15.57 3.11
N LEU A 174 -1.67 15.35 3.39
CA LEU A 174 -2.77 15.80 2.54
C LEU A 174 -2.86 17.33 2.45
N ASN A 175 -2.55 18.05 3.56
CA ASN A 175 -2.45 19.51 3.53
C ASN A 175 -1.28 19.97 2.66
N GLU A 176 -0.11 19.33 2.75
CA GLU A 176 1.06 19.63 1.89
C GLU A 176 0.74 19.43 0.40
N LEU A 177 -0.08 18.41 0.09
CA LEU A 177 -0.52 18.10 -1.26
C LEU A 177 -1.67 18.99 -1.75
N ASN A 178 -2.15 19.93 -0.94
CA ASN A 178 -3.33 20.77 -1.21
C ASN A 178 -4.56 19.93 -1.61
N PHE A 179 -4.79 18.83 -0.89
CA PHE A 179 -5.83 17.85 -1.24
C PHE A 179 -7.23 18.27 -0.78
N PHE A 180 -7.34 19.06 0.29
CA PHE A 180 -8.59 19.59 0.87
C PHE A 180 -8.73 21.09 0.64
#